data_195562bb46048d207603c59493b9c0ce
#
_entry.id   195562bb46048d207603c59493b9c0ce
#
_cell.length_a   1.000
_cell.length_b   1.000
_cell.length_c   1.000
_cell.angle_alpha   90.00
_cell.angle_beta   90.00
_cell.angle_gamma   90.00
#
_symmetry.space_group_name_H-M   'P 1'
#
loop_
_entity.id
_entity.type
_entity.pdbx_description
1 polymer ?
#
loop_
_entity_poly.entity_id
_entity_poly.type
_entity_poly.pdbx_seq_one_letter_code
_entity_poly.pdbx_strand_id
1 'polypeptide(L)'
;LFRSQIKVLVCAVRRGSEVIIPNGDFVIHDGDRLHIVASHKYIEEFFHLIGKRKEPKNILVCGGGKVGYYLAKQLLGLGMQVKIIEQDWKKCEDLCDQLPKATIICGNAADHDLLIEEGIEQADALVSLTGMDEENIILALFAKTKGVDKIVAKVNEDGRAQLVEELGIDLIVSAKTATADAIMSYVRARQNSLKNVNVESMYQLVGGRVEALEFIIKEKTEYTDIPFKDLELKPNNLIACIGRKRQIIIPDGDESIQVGDSVVIVTTQKKVKDITDILAEQ
;
A
#
# COMPACT_ATOMS: atom_id res chain seq x y z
N LEU A 1 -23.38 5.28 3.30
CA LEU A 1 -23.09 6.37 4.20
C LEU A 1 -22.31 7.55 3.58
N PHE A 2 -21.56 7.40 2.53
CA PHE A 2 -21.04 8.53 1.77
C PHE A 2 -21.75 8.60 0.42
N ARG A 3 -22.93 9.20 0.37
CA ARG A 3 -23.55 9.72 -0.88
C ARG A 3 -22.84 11.00 -1.34
N SER A 4 -21.53 11.04 -1.23
CA SER A 4 -20.70 12.09 -1.83
C SER A 4 -20.51 11.71 -3.31
N GLN A 5 -20.36 12.69 -4.18
CA GLN A 5 -19.98 12.48 -5.59
C GLN A 5 -18.58 11.84 -5.75
N ILE A 6 -17.90 11.57 -4.64
CA ILE A 6 -16.56 10.97 -4.57
C ILE A 6 -16.72 9.46 -4.57
N LYS A 7 -16.31 8.83 -5.68
CA LYS A 7 -16.37 7.37 -5.84
C LYS A 7 -15.16 6.72 -5.16
N VAL A 8 -15.35 6.30 -3.90
CA VAL A 8 -14.38 5.57 -3.10
C VAL A 8 -15.03 4.28 -2.60
N LEU A 9 -14.37 3.15 -2.77
CA LEU A 9 -14.82 1.85 -2.29
C LEU A 9 -13.93 1.37 -1.14
N VAL A 10 -14.52 1.01 0.00
CA VAL A 10 -13.83 0.28 1.07
C VAL A 10 -13.80 -1.19 0.67
N CYS A 11 -12.63 -1.71 0.32
CA CYS A 11 -12.46 -3.07 -0.19
C CYS A 11 -12.09 -4.09 0.89
N ALA A 12 -11.50 -3.64 2.00
CA ALA A 12 -11.24 -4.47 3.17
C ALA A 12 -11.19 -3.61 4.44
N VAL A 13 -11.57 -4.19 5.56
CA VAL A 13 -11.50 -3.56 6.88
C VAL A 13 -10.74 -4.48 7.81
N ARG A 14 -9.74 -3.93 8.51
CA ARG A 14 -9.06 -4.63 9.59
C ARG A 14 -9.56 -4.09 10.93
N ARG A 15 -10.19 -4.96 11.71
CA ARG A 15 -10.68 -4.71 13.07
C ARG A 15 -9.90 -5.60 14.04
N GLY A 16 -8.94 -5.02 14.74
CA GLY A 16 -7.98 -5.80 15.55
C GLY A 16 -7.19 -6.80 14.69
N SER A 17 -7.35 -8.09 14.98
CA SER A 17 -6.74 -9.18 14.21
C SER A 17 -7.61 -9.72 13.07
N GLU A 18 -8.88 -9.33 13.00
CA GLU A 18 -9.82 -9.79 11.98
C GLU A 18 -9.72 -8.95 10.70
N VAL A 19 -9.90 -9.60 9.55
CA VAL A 19 -9.95 -8.93 8.24
C VAL A 19 -11.28 -9.29 7.59
N ILE A 20 -12.05 -8.26 7.25
CA ILE A 20 -13.41 -8.37 6.76
C ILE A 20 -13.49 -7.68 5.39
N ILE A 21 -14.11 -8.31 4.41
CA ILE A 21 -14.55 -7.66 3.18
C ILE A 21 -15.95 -7.14 3.43
N PRO A 22 -16.15 -5.79 3.48
CA PRO A 22 -17.42 -5.22 3.89
C PRO A 22 -18.47 -5.39 2.79
N ASN A 23 -19.72 -5.61 3.22
CA ASN A 23 -20.91 -5.52 2.39
C ASN A 23 -21.64 -4.18 2.60
N GLY A 24 -22.79 -3.99 1.95
CA GLY A 24 -23.57 -2.75 2.04
C GLY A 24 -24.07 -2.39 3.44
N ASP A 25 -24.24 -3.38 4.31
CA ASP A 25 -24.75 -3.23 5.68
C ASP A 25 -23.63 -3.13 6.73
N PHE A 26 -22.37 -3.16 6.29
CA PHE A 26 -21.23 -3.13 7.20
C PHE A 26 -21.11 -1.77 7.92
N VAL A 27 -20.95 -1.83 9.25
CA VAL A 27 -20.78 -0.64 10.10
C VAL A 27 -19.31 -0.48 10.47
N ILE A 28 -18.72 0.65 10.10
CA ILE A 28 -17.36 1.05 10.47
C ILE A 28 -17.35 1.50 11.93
N HIS A 29 -16.39 1.02 12.71
CA HIS A 29 -16.17 1.39 14.10
C HIS A 29 -14.90 2.22 14.26
N ASP A 30 -14.81 2.93 15.37
CA ASP A 30 -13.57 3.60 15.76
C ASP A 30 -12.43 2.58 15.95
N GLY A 31 -11.24 2.92 15.44
CA GLY A 31 -10.08 2.03 15.43
C GLY A 31 -10.00 1.06 14.24
N ASP A 32 -11.03 0.98 13.37
CA ASP A 32 -10.93 0.20 12.14
C ASP A 32 -9.88 0.78 11.18
N ARG A 33 -9.07 -0.10 10.60
CA ARG A 33 -8.21 0.26 9.46
C ARG A 33 -8.90 -0.07 8.15
N LEU A 34 -9.16 0.96 7.36
CA LEU A 34 -9.85 0.83 6.08
C LEU A 34 -8.84 0.72 4.93
N HIS A 35 -9.04 -0.26 4.07
CA HIS A 35 -8.38 -0.36 2.78
C HIS A 35 -9.35 0.12 1.71
N ILE A 36 -8.95 1.15 0.97
CA ILE A 36 -9.82 1.82 0.00
C ILE A 36 -9.25 1.71 -1.41
N VAL A 37 -10.15 1.59 -2.37
CA VAL A 37 -9.86 1.65 -3.80
C VAL A 37 -10.58 2.86 -4.40
N ALA A 38 -9.85 3.69 -5.10
CA ALA A 38 -10.39 4.83 -5.84
C ALA A 38 -9.41 5.26 -6.94
N SER A 39 -9.87 6.07 -7.90
CA SER A 39 -8.95 6.76 -8.80
C SER A 39 -8.13 7.81 -8.04
N HIS A 40 -6.96 8.18 -8.56
CA HIS A 40 -6.09 9.21 -7.94
C HIS A 40 -6.86 10.49 -7.58
N LYS A 41 -7.68 10.97 -8.51
CA LYS A 41 -8.53 12.14 -8.32
C LYS A 41 -9.47 12.01 -7.12
N TYR A 42 -10.17 10.88 -7.02
CA TYR A 42 -11.12 10.66 -5.93
C TYR A 42 -10.45 10.41 -4.58
N ILE A 43 -9.24 9.85 -4.56
CA ILE A 43 -8.44 9.74 -3.32
C ILE A 43 -8.06 11.13 -2.79
N GLU A 44 -7.59 12.02 -3.66
CA GLU A 44 -7.26 13.41 -3.27
C GLU A 44 -8.49 14.14 -2.74
N GLU A 45 -9.61 14.09 -3.45
CA GLU A 45 -10.88 14.69 -3.03
C GLU A 45 -11.36 14.11 -1.69
N PHE A 46 -11.21 12.80 -1.48
CA PHE A 46 -11.58 12.14 -0.23
C PHE A 46 -10.73 12.63 0.95
N PHE A 47 -9.40 12.69 0.80
CA PHE A 47 -8.53 13.20 1.85
C PHE A 47 -8.78 14.69 2.14
N HIS A 48 -9.17 15.44 1.13
CA HIS A 48 -9.62 16.83 1.30
C HIS A 48 -10.87 16.91 2.16
N LEU A 49 -11.87 16.07 1.87
CA LEU A 49 -13.14 16.06 2.60
C LEU A 49 -12.96 15.72 4.08
N ILE A 50 -12.08 14.78 4.41
CA ILE A 50 -11.81 14.37 5.81
C ILE A 50 -10.80 15.28 6.53
N GLY A 51 -10.40 16.41 5.88
CA GLY A 51 -9.49 17.40 6.48
C GLY A 51 -8.03 16.94 6.63
N LYS A 52 -7.65 15.81 6.05
CA LYS A 52 -6.26 15.29 6.08
C LYS A 52 -5.52 15.65 4.80
N ARG A 53 -5.16 16.94 4.67
CA ARG A 53 -4.45 17.48 3.50
C ARG A 53 -3.06 17.97 3.83
N LYS A 54 -2.22 17.20 4.43
CA LYS A 54 -0.82 17.59 4.54
C LYS A 54 0.01 16.66 3.64
N GLU A 55 0.39 17.15 2.45
CA GLU A 55 1.42 16.49 1.66
C GLU A 55 2.74 16.59 2.43
N PRO A 56 3.41 15.46 2.70
CA PRO A 56 4.69 15.50 3.37
C PRO A 56 5.71 16.20 2.47
N LYS A 57 6.40 17.21 3.00
CA LYS A 57 7.43 17.95 2.28
C LYS A 57 8.81 17.70 2.83
N ASN A 58 8.95 17.56 4.14
CA ASN A 58 10.21 17.39 4.84
C ASN A 58 10.36 15.94 5.29
N ILE A 59 11.24 15.20 4.64
CA ILE A 59 11.43 13.78 4.89
C ILE A 59 12.80 13.54 5.54
N LEU A 60 12.80 12.90 6.70
CA LEU A 60 14.00 12.45 7.39
C LEU A 60 14.21 10.96 7.14
N VAL A 61 15.34 10.60 6.55
CA VAL A 61 15.73 9.22 6.23
C VAL A 61 16.91 8.82 7.11
N CYS A 62 16.73 7.79 7.94
CA CYS A 62 17.77 7.23 8.78
C CYS A 62 18.36 5.99 8.10
N GLY A 63 19.56 6.13 7.53
CA GLY A 63 20.26 5.11 6.76
C GLY A 63 20.40 5.44 5.28
N GLY A 64 21.62 5.73 4.85
CA GLY A 64 22.02 6.09 3.47
C GLY A 64 22.41 4.89 2.59
N GLY A 65 22.00 3.68 2.96
CA GLY A 65 22.25 2.49 2.14
C GLY A 65 21.51 2.52 0.80
N LYS A 66 21.58 1.43 0.01
CA LYS A 66 20.98 1.35 -1.33
C LYS A 66 19.50 1.73 -1.34
N VAL A 67 18.72 1.24 -0.38
CA VAL A 67 17.28 1.56 -0.29
C VAL A 67 17.06 3.05 0.00
N GLY A 68 17.83 3.62 0.95
CA GLY A 68 17.78 5.04 1.28
C GLY A 68 18.13 5.93 0.10
N TYR A 69 19.17 5.58 -0.64
CA TYR A 69 19.56 6.28 -1.87
C TYR A 69 18.43 6.32 -2.91
N TYR A 70 17.89 5.15 -3.29
CA TYR A 70 16.84 5.11 -4.31
C TYR A 70 15.54 5.80 -3.85
N LEU A 71 15.19 5.66 -2.58
CA LEU A 71 14.04 6.37 -2.00
C LEU A 71 14.25 7.88 -2.08
N ALA A 72 15.39 8.39 -1.60
CA ALA A 72 15.71 9.81 -1.62
C ALA A 72 15.70 10.38 -3.04
N LYS A 73 16.26 9.65 -4.01
CA LYS A 73 16.24 10.04 -5.42
C LYS A 73 14.82 10.22 -5.97
N GLN A 74 13.90 9.32 -5.61
CA GLN A 74 12.49 9.42 -6.03
C GLN A 74 11.79 10.59 -5.34
N LEU A 75 11.95 10.74 -4.03
CA LEU A 75 11.33 11.82 -3.25
C LEU A 75 11.79 13.21 -3.72
N LEU A 76 13.10 13.37 -4.00
CA LEU A 76 13.64 14.60 -4.60
C LEU A 76 13.06 14.87 -5.99
N GLY A 77 12.81 13.81 -6.78
CA GLY A 77 12.13 13.93 -8.07
C GLY A 77 10.69 14.40 -7.98
N LEU A 78 10.02 14.14 -6.85
CA LEU A 78 8.68 14.64 -6.52
C LEU A 78 8.69 16.04 -5.88
N GLY A 79 9.87 16.67 -5.74
CA GLY A 79 9.99 18.02 -5.17
C GLY A 79 9.99 18.06 -3.65
N MET A 80 10.15 16.92 -2.97
CA MET A 80 10.25 16.88 -1.51
C MET A 80 11.65 17.26 -1.05
N GLN A 81 11.77 17.78 0.17
CA GLN A 81 13.04 18.03 0.84
C GLN A 81 13.43 16.77 1.60
N VAL A 82 14.63 16.28 1.33
CA VAL A 82 15.11 15.03 1.91
C VAL A 82 16.38 15.28 2.68
N LYS A 83 16.39 14.88 3.95
CA LYS A 83 17.56 14.84 4.81
C LYS A 83 17.90 13.38 5.09
N ILE A 84 19.16 12.96 4.90
CA ILE A 84 19.64 11.61 5.14
C ILE A 84 20.67 11.63 6.25
N ILE A 85 20.45 10.80 7.28
CA ILE A 85 21.45 10.56 8.33
C ILE A 85 22.13 9.22 8.03
N GLU A 86 23.45 9.23 7.85
CA GLU A 86 24.28 8.06 7.59
C GLU A 86 25.54 8.13 8.43
N GLN A 87 25.91 7.03 9.08
CA GLN A 87 27.07 7.00 9.99
C GLN A 87 28.41 6.79 9.29
N ASP A 88 28.41 6.18 8.12
CA ASP A 88 29.63 5.89 7.34
C ASP A 88 30.03 7.12 6.54
N TRP A 89 31.16 7.71 6.91
CA TRP A 89 31.70 8.93 6.27
C TRP A 89 31.84 8.79 4.76
N LYS A 90 32.37 7.65 4.29
CA LYS A 90 32.58 7.43 2.86
C LYS A 90 31.24 7.38 2.08
N LYS A 91 30.21 6.76 2.67
CA LYS A 91 28.88 6.77 2.08
C LYS A 91 28.26 8.17 2.10
N CYS A 92 28.55 8.98 3.12
CA CYS A 92 28.10 10.37 3.15
C CYS A 92 28.70 11.16 1.98
N GLU A 93 29.99 11.01 1.70
CA GLU A 93 30.66 11.63 0.54
C GLU A 93 30.00 11.17 -0.78
N ASP A 94 29.85 9.85 -0.97
CA ASP A 94 29.21 9.27 -2.16
C ASP A 94 27.77 9.79 -2.35
N LEU A 95 27.01 9.94 -1.26
CA LEU A 95 25.63 10.45 -1.29
C LEU A 95 25.59 11.94 -1.64
N CYS A 96 26.52 12.75 -1.13
CA CYS A 96 26.61 14.17 -1.49
C CYS A 96 26.82 14.36 -3.00
N ASP A 97 27.69 13.55 -3.59
CA ASP A 97 27.95 13.61 -5.03
C ASP A 97 26.77 13.14 -5.88
N GLN A 98 26.07 12.07 -5.43
CA GLN A 98 24.99 11.46 -6.19
C GLN A 98 23.64 12.15 -6.00
N LEU A 99 23.42 12.81 -4.86
CA LEU A 99 22.16 13.45 -4.47
C LEU A 99 22.38 14.93 -4.06
N PRO A 100 22.83 15.80 -4.97
CA PRO A 100 23.24 17.18 -4.63
C PRO A 100 22.09 18.05 -4.10
N LYS A 101 20.83 17.58 -4.20
CA LYS A 101 19.65 18.26 -3.65
C LYS A 101 19.23 17.75 -2.27
N ALA A 102 19.81 16.65 -1.80
CA ALA A 102 19.57 16.14 -0.45
C ALA A 102 20.50 16.83 0.56
N THR A 103 20.06 16.95 1.79
CA THR A 103 20.92 17.29 2.92
C THR A 103 21.46 16.00 3.51
N ILE A 104 22.78 15.83 3.51
CA ILE A 104 23.44 14.65 4.06
C ILE A 104 24.05 15.00 5.40
N ILE A 105 23.68 14.27 6.44
CA ILE A 105 24.22 14.40 7.80
C ILE A 105 25.04 13.16 8.12
N CYS A 106 26.33 13.37 8.37
CA CYS A 106 27.20 12.29 8.81
C CYS A 106 27.08 12.12 10.32
N GLY A 107 26.38 11.06 10.76
CA GLY A 107 26.12 10.82 12.16
C GLY A 107 25.36 9.53 12.40
N ASN A 108 25.28 9.15 13.67
CA ASN A 108 24.53 7.96 14.09
C ASN A 108 23.06 8.33 14.31
N ALA A 109 22.16 7.74 13.54
CA ALA A 109 20.71 7.96 13.68
C ALA A 109 20.15 7.46 15.03
N ALA A 110 20.84 6.54 15.73
CA ALA A 110 20.47 6.12 17.08
C ALA A 110 20.73 7.21 18.16
N ASP A 111 21.47 8.26 17.81
CA ASP A 111 21.65 9.42 18.67
C ASP A 111 20.40 10.33 18.60
N HIS A 112 19.62 10.31 19.64
CA HIS A 112 18.37 11.06 19.74
C HIS A 112 18.59 12.58 19.77
N ASP A 113 19.71 13.04 20.33
CA ASP A 113 20.03 14.47 20.38
C ASP A 113 20.34 14.97 18.96
N LEU A 114 21.09 14.20 18.18
CA LEU A 114 21.31 14.50 16.77
C LEU A 114 19.99 14.60 15.99
N LEU A 115 19.04 13.69 16.22
CA LEU A 115 17.73 13.73 15.55
C LEU A 115 16.94 15.00 15.91
N ILE A 116 17.03 15.45 17.16
CA ILE A 116 16.38 16.68 17.63
C ILE A 116 17.05 17.90 16.97
N GLU A 117 18.38 17.97 16.97
CA GLU A 117 19.14 19.04 16.33
C GLU A 117 18.84 19.13 14.82
N GLU A 118 18.68 17.99 14.17
CA GLU A 118 18.38 17.90 12.75
C GLU A 118 16.87 18.08 12.43
N GLY A 119 16.07 18.36 13.43
CA GLY A 119 14.69 18.82 13.27
C GLY A 119 13.67 17.70 13.05
N ILE A 120 13.78 16.59 13.77
CA ILE A 120 12.78 15.50 13.72
C ILE A 120 11.37 16.00 14.03
N GLU A 121 11.22 16.98 14.92
CA GLU A 121 9.92 17.55 15.32
C GLU A 121 9.25 18.37 14.19
N GLN A 122 10.01 18.80 13.20
CA GLN A 122 9.52 19.51 12.02
C GLN A 122 9.43 18.62 10.78
N ALA A 123 9.84 17.35 10.91
CA ALA A 123 9.72 16.39 9.82
C ALA A 123 8.26 15.97 9.63
N ASP A 124 7.78 15.99 8.38
CA ASP A 124 6.46 15.47 8.03
C ASP A 124 6.47 13.94 7.98
N ALA A 125 7.64 13.35 7.69
CA ALA A 125 7.83 11.90 7.71
C ALA A 125 9.22 11.50 8.16
N LEU A 126 9.31 10.34 8.86
CA LEU A 126 10.55 9.66 9.15
C LEU A 126 10.55 8.27 8.52
N VAL A 127 11.66 7.92 7.87
CA VAL A 127 11.87 6.59 7.27
C VAL A 127 13.14 5.98 7.84
N SER A 128 13.02 4.92 8.65
CA SER A 128 14.16 4.22 9.25
C SER A 128 14.57 3.03 8.38
N LEU A 129 15.79 3.09 7.83
CA LEU A 129 16.36 2.14 6.85
C LEU A 129 17.75 1.66 7.24
N THR A 130 18.08 1.67 8.53
CA THR A 130 19.40 1.21 9.01
C THR A 130 19.60 -0.29 8.76
N GLY A 131 20.77 -0.81 9.11
CA GLY A 131 21.10 -2.23 8.97
C GLY A 131 20.36 -3.14 9.95
N MET A 132 19.85 -2.61 11.05
CA MET A 132 19.28 -3.37 12.18
C MET A 132 17.78 -3.10 12.34
N ASP A 133 16.99 -4.17 12.37
CA ASP A 133 15.54 -4.08 12.53
C ASP A 133 15.13 -3.44 13.86
N GLU A 134 15.84 -3.78 14.94
CA GLU A 134 15.61 -3.25 16.30
C GLU A 134 15.82 -1.73 16.33
N GLU A 135 16.89 -1.26 15.72
CA GLU A 135 17.18 0.16 15.64
C GLU A 135 16.11 0.89 14.85
N ASN A 136 15.67 0.32 13.71
CA ASN A 136 14.60 0.90 12.90
C ASN A 136 13.29 1.03 13.68
N ILE A 137 12.97 0.02 14.52
CA ILE A 137 11.78 0.05 15.39
C ILE A 137 11.92 1.15 16.46
N ILE A 138 13.08 1.23 17.14
CA ILE A 138 13.32 2.24 18.16
C ILE A 138 13.22 3.65 17.57
N LEU A 139 13.85 3.89 16.43
CA LEU A 139 13.78 5.16 15.70
C LEU A 139 12.33 5.54 15.33
N ALA A 140 11.55 4.57 14.85
CA ALA A 140 10.15 4.78 14.52
C ALA A 140 9.32 5.14 15.78
N LEU A 141 9.53 4.46 16.89
CA LEU A 141 8.87 4.78 18.16
C LEU A 141 9.28 6.16 18.69
N PHE A 142 10.56 6.51 18.60
CA PHE A 142 11.04 7.83 18.99
C PHE A 142 10.38 8.92 18.13
N ALA A 143 10.34 8.75 16.80
CA ALA A 143 9.65 9.67 15.90
C ALA A 143 8.17 9.85 16.28
N LYS A 144 7.50 8.79 16.69
CA LYS A 144 6.12 8.85 17.15
C LYS A 144 5.98 9.71 18.41
N THR A 145 6.91 9.60 19.37
CA THR A 145 6.89 10.45 20.58
C THR A 145 7.13 11.93 20.26
N LYS A 146 7.79 12.21 19.13
CA LYS A 146 8.06 13.56 18.63
C LYS A 146 6.96 14.13 17.74
N GLY A 147 5.88 13.37 17.53
CA GLY A 147 4.71 13.84 16.78
C GLY A 147 4.89 13.83 15.26
N VAL A 148 5.83 13.05 14.73
CA VAL A 148 5.99 12.88 13.27
C VAL A 148 4.73 12.24 12.69
N ASP A 149 4.15 12.88 11.65
CA ASP A 149 2.86 12.48 11.07
C ASP A 149 2.90 11.15 10.33
N LYS A 150 4.03 10.83 9.67
CA LYS A 150 4.23 9.60 8.88
C LYS A 150 5.49 8.88 9.27
N ILE A 151 5.36 7.62 9.63
CA ILE A 151 6.49 6.82 10.12
C ILE A 151 6.55 5.50 9.36
N VAL A 152 7.70 5.27 8.72
CA VAL A 152 7.99 4.05 7.97
C VAL A 152 9.22 3.38 8.56
N ALA A 153 9.13 2.10 8.89
CA ALA A 153 10.25 1.32 9.39
C ALA A 153 10.55 0.11 8.50
N LYS A 154 11.82 -0.08 8.17
CA LYS A 154 12.29 -1.31 7.52
C LYS A 154 12.47 -2.38 8.58
N VAL A 155 11.70 -3.48 8.48
CA VAL A 155 11.81 -4.65 9.33
C VAL A 155 11.79 -5.90 8.45
N ASN A 156 12.87 -6.67 8.47
CA ASN A 156 13.04 -7.82 7.58
C ASN A 156 12.59 -9.15 8.22
N GLU A 157 12.37 -9.18 9.53
CA GLU A 157 11.88 -10.37 10.24
C GLU A 157 10.37 -10.32 10.41
N ASP A 158 9.65 -11.25 9.77
CA ASP A 158 8.18 -11.29 9.74
C ASP A 158 7.55 -11.37 11.14
N GLY A 159 8.17 -12.09 12.09
CA GLY A 159 7.67 -12.20 13.45
C GLY A 159 7.67 -10.87 14.25
N ARG A 160 8.52 -9.93 13.87
CA ARG A 160 8.59 -8.59 14.49
C ARG A 160 7.64 -7.60 13.83
N ALA A 161 7.38 -7.76 12.55
CA ALA A 161 6.51 -6.85 11.81
C ALA A 161 5.10 -6.77 12.43
N GLN A 162 4.52 -7.89 12.85
CA GLN A 162 3.21 -7.92 13.49
C GLN A 162 3.19 -7.17 14.84
N LEU A 163 4.23 -7.38 15.68
CA LEU A 163 4.35 -6.69 16.96
C LEU A 163 4.46 -5.16 16.76
N VAL A 164 5.23 -4.74 15.76
CA VAL A 164 5.50 -3.32 15.49
C VAL A 164 4.26 -2.62 14.95
N GLU A 165 3.40 -3.31 14.19
CA GLU A 165 2.10 -2.78 13.77
C GLU A 165 1.21 -2.45 14.97
N GLU A 166 1.22 -3.28 16.03
CA GLU A 166 0.45 -3.04 17.26
C GLU A 166 0.96 -1.80 18.04
N LEU A 167 2.24 -1.45 17.88
CA LEU A 167 2.84 -0.24 18.45
C LEU A 167 2.42 1.04 17.71
N GLY A 168 1.64 0.92 16.62
CA GLY A 168 1.05 2.04 15.89
C GLY A 168 2.04 2.78 15.00
N ILE A 169 2.99 2.07 14.40
CA ILE A 169 3.81 2.55 13.28
C ILE A 169 2.98 2.46 12.01
N ASP A 170 3.02 3.50 11.17
CA ASP A 170 2.12 3.60 10.01
C ASP A 170 2.37 2.53 8.95
N LEU A 171 3.64 2.28 8.65
CA LEU A 171 4.04 1.31 7.62
C LEU A 171 5.32 0.58 7.99
N ILE A 172 5.27 -0.74 7.86
CA ILE A 172 6.43 -1.61 7.96
C ILE A 172 6.73 -2.16 6.58
N VAL A 173 8.00 -2.06 6.17
CA VAL A 173 8.47 -2.51 4.86
C VAL A 173 9.57 -3.54 5.04
N SER A 174 9.41 -4.71 4.41
CA SER A 174 10.47 -5.70 4.26
C SER A 174 10.95 -5.71 2.81
N ALA A 175 12.21 -5.36 2.59
CA ALA A 175 12.80 -5.40 1.26
C ALA A 175 12.84 -6.82 0.69
N LYS A 176 13.01 -7.84 1.55
CA LYS A 176 13.00 -9.25 1.16
C LYS A 176 11.63 -9.67 0.67
N THR A 177 10.58 -9.38 1.44
CA THR A 177 9.20 -9.72 1.09
C THR A 177 8.75 -8.96 -0.15
N ALA A 178 9.00 -7.66 -0.24
CA ALA A 178 8.65 -6.86 -1.41
C ALA A 178 9.32 -7.39 -2.70
N THR A 179 10.59 -7.83 -2.61
CA THR A 179 11.29 -8.43 -3.73
C THR A 179 10.70 -9.80 -4.10
N ALA A 180 10.41 -10.65 -3.11
CA ALA A 180 9.79 -11.96 -3.33
C ALA A 180 8.42 -11.81 -3.98
N ASP A 181 7.60 -10.86 -3.52
CA ASP A 181 6.27 -10.58 -4.07
C ASP A 181 6.35 -10.10 -5.53
N ALA A 182 7.30 -9.22 -5.84
CA ALA A 182 7.54 -8.76 -7.21
C ALA A 182 7.95 -9.92 -8.14
N ILE A 183 8.84 -10.81 -7.68
CA ILE A 183 9.23 -12.01 -8.44
C ILE A 183 8.04 -12.95 -8.61
N MET A 184 7.29 -13.20 -7.54
CA MET A 184 6.12 -14.09 -7.58
C MET A 184 5.03 -13.55 -8.51
N SER A 185 4.79 -12.24 -8.52
CA SER A 185 3.86 -11.59 -9.46
C SER A 185 4.30 -11.84 -10.91
N TYR A 186 5.59 -11.67 -11.21
CA TYR A 186 6.13 -11.94 -12.54
C TYR A 186 6.00 -13.43 -12.93
N VAL A 187 6.34 -14.35 -12.03
CA VAL A 187 6.25 -15.81 -12.28
C VAL A 187 4.80 -16.21 -12.55
N ARG A 188 3.85 -15.68 -11.76
CA ARG A 188 2.43 -15.99 -11.94
C ARG A 188 1.88 -15.45 -13.25
N ALA A 189 2.19 -14.19 -13.60
CA ALA A 189 1.82 -13.62 -14.90
C ALA A 189 2.31 -14.50 -16.06
N ARG A 190 3.55 -15.03 -15.96
CA ARG A 190 4.11 -15.93 -16.96
C ARG A 190 3.42 -17.32 -16.99
N GLN A 191 3.09 -17.88 -15.82
CA GLN A 191 2.38 -19.15 -15.74
C GLN A 191 0.95 -19.06 -16.26
N ASN A 192 0.27 -17.94 -16.00
CA ASN A 192 -1.09 -17.69 -16.46
C ASN A 192 -1.17 -17.60 -17.99
N SER A 193 -0.17 -16.99 -18.64
CA SER A 193 -0.06 -16.98 -20.11
C SER A 193 0.07 -18.39 -20.72
N LEU A 194 0.60 -19.37 -19.97
CA LEU A 194 0.81 -20.74 -20.44
C LEU A 194 -0.35 -21.68 -20.16
N LYS A 195 -1.25 -21.35 -19.22
CA LYS A 195 -2.29 -22.26 -18.69
C LYS A 195 -3.74 -21.80 -18.96
N ASN A 196 -3.98 -20.79 -19.79
CA ASN A 196 -5.31 -20.18 -19.98
C ASN A 196 -6.00 -19.74 -18.66
N VAL A 197 -5.23 -19.40 -17.64
CA VAL A 197 -5.76 -18.80 -16.42
C VAL A 197 -5.93 -17.30 -16.68
N ASN A 198 -7.11 -16.76 -16.41
CA ASN A 198 -7.47 -15.39 -16.76
C ASN A 198 -6.91 -14.32 -15.80
N VAL A 199 -6.16 -14.69 -14.74
CA VAL A 199 -5.54 -13.75 -13.79
C VAL A 199 -4.32 -13.08 -14.44
N GLU A 200 -4.39 -11.77 -14.64
CA GLU A 200 -3.30 -10.94 -15.18
C GLU A 200 -2.32 -10.52 -14.10
N SER A 201 -2.82 -10.05 -12.98
CA SER A 201 -2.02 -9.56 -11.85
C SER A 201 -2.61 -10.02 -10.52
N MET A 202 -1.74 -10.12 -9.50
CA MET A 202 -2.15 -10.41 -8.13
C MET A 202 -1.33 -9.57 -7.15
N TYR A 203 -2.03 -8.94 -6.22
CA TYR A 203 -1.45 -8.15 -5.13
C TYR A 203 -1.91 -8.69 -3.79
N GLN A 204 -0.99 -8.82 -2.85
CA GLN A 204 -1.31 -9.17 -1.48
C GLN A 204 -1.59 -7.91 -0.66
N LEU A 205 -2.71 -7.91 0.05
CA LEU A 205 -3.14 -6.83 0.93
C LEU A 205 -3.22 -7.35 2.37
N VAL A 206 -3.16 -6.44 3.34
CA VAL A 206 -3.38 -6.74 4.77
C VAL A 206 -2.48 -7.90 5.26
N GLY A 207 -1.16 -7.83 4.99
CA GLY A 207 -0.22 -8.87 5.42
C GLY A 207 -0.47 -10.24 4.77
N GLY A 208 -0.90 -10.28 3.51
CA GLY A 208 -1.16 -11.52 2.75
C GLY A 208 -2.47 -12.23 3.09
N ARG A 209 -3.34 -11.61 3.90
CA ARG A 209 -4.64 -12.18 4.29
C ARG A 209 -5.75 -11.90 3.27
N VAL A 210 -5.57 -10.90 2.44
CA VAL A 210 -6.47 -10.52 1.34
C VAL A 210 -5.66 -10.51 0.06
N GLU A 211 -6.24 -11.00 -1.02
CA GLU A 211 -5.67 -10.94 -2.35
C GLU A 211 -6.51 -10.01 -3.24
N ALA A 212 -5.87 -9.14 -4.00
CA ALA A 212 -6.48 -8.41 -5.09
C ALA A 212 -6.02 -9.04 -6.40
N LEU A 213 -6.95 -9.56 -7.17
CA LEU A 213 -6.72 -10.30 -8.40
C LEU A 213 -7.28 -9.51 -9.57
N GLU A 214 -6.48 -9.30 -10.60
CA GLU A 214 -6.89 -8.64 -11.84
C GLU A 214 -7.16 -9.68 -12.93
N PHE A 215 -8.33 -9.61 -13.55
CA PHE A 215 -8.77 -10.49 -14.63
C PHE A 215 -9.04 -9.69 -15.89
N ILE A 216 -8.50 -10.15 -17.03
CA ILE A 216 -8.85 -9.58 -18.33
C ILE A 216 -9.96 -10.41 -18.98
N ILE A 217 -11.08 -9.79 -19.31
CA ILE A 217 -12.24 -10.44 -19.92
C ILE A 217 -12.01 -10.52 -21.43
N LYS A 218 -11.59 -11.67 -21.93
CA LYS A 218 -11.22 -11.87 -23.33
C LYS A 218 -12.39 -12.29 -24.21
N GLU A 219 -13.37 -12.94 -23.64
CA GLU A 219 -14.52 -13.50 -24.35
C GLU A 219 -15.81 -13.36 -23.54
N LYS A 220 -16.93 -13.54 -24.20
CA LYS A 220 -18.24 -13.52 -23.54
C LYS A 220 -18.43 -14.78 -22.71
N THR A 221 -18.82 -14.60 -21.45
CA THR A 221 -19.06 -15.65 -20.47
C THR A 221 -20.47 -15.52 -19.91
N GLU A 222 -20.87 -16.46 -19.08
CA GLU A 222 -22.19 -16.47 -18.42
C GLU A 222 -22.42 -15.29 -17.48
N TYR A 223 -21.34 -14.64 -16.98
CA TYR A 223 -21.41 -13.48 -16.07
C TYR A 223 -21.23 -12.13 -16.79
N THR A 224 -20.94 -12.11 -18.11
CA THR A 224 -20.81 -10.86 -18.85
C THR A 224 -22.18 -10.27 -19.18
N ASP A 225 -22.26 -8.92 -19.18
CA ASP A 225 -23.46 -8.14 -19.45
C ASP A 225 -24.60 -8.34 -18.41
N ILE A 226 -24.31 -9.00 -17.26
CA ILE A 226 -25.25 -9.15 -16.15
C ILE A 226 -24.96 -8.05 -15.11
N PRO A 227 -25.96 -7.24 -14.70
CA PRO A 227 -25.78 -6.26 -13.63
C PRO A 227 -25.34 -6.90 -12.33
N PHE A 228 -24.43 -6.27 -11.58
CA PHE A 228 -23.90 -6.84 -10.34
C PHE A 228 -24.97 -7.10 -9.28
N LYS A 229 -26.08 -6.35 -9.28
CA LYS A 229 -27.21 -6.62 -8.38
C LYS A 229 -27.89 -7.96 -8.63
N ASP A 230 -27.73 -8.52 -9.84
CA ASP A 230 -28.29 -9.79 -10.29
C ASP A 230 -27.22 -10.92 -10.26
N LEU A 231 -25.99 -10.60 -9.87
CA LEU A 231 -24.86 -11.52 -9.72
C LEU A 231 -24.66 -11.83 -8.23
N GLU A 232 -24.91 -13.08 -7.82
CA GLU A 232 -24.62 -13.53 -6.46
C GLU A 232 -23.11 -13.86 -6.33
N LEU A 233 -22.43 -13.18 -5.41
CA LEU A 233 -21.04 -13.46 -5.06
C LEU A 233 -20.99 -14.32 -3.79
N LYS A 234 -20.05 -15.27 -3.76
CA LYS A 234 -19.72 -15.98 -2.52
C LYS A 234 -19.24 -14.99 -1.45
N PRO A 235 -19.49 -15.26 -0.16
CA PRO A 235 -19.02 -14.40 0.93
C PRO A 235 -17.52 -14.11 0.85
N ASN A 236 -17.12 -12.95 1.35
CA ASN A 236 -15.73 -12.50 1.39
C ASN A 236 -15.09 -12.30 0.00
N ASN A 237 -15.88 -11.93 -0.99
CA ASN A 237 -15.44 -11.51 -2.31
C ASN A 237 -16.08 -10.16 -2.67
N LEU A 238 -15.35 -9.33 -3.37
CA LEU A 238 -15.81 -8.01 -3.80
C LEU A 238 -15.20 -7.68 -5.16
N ILE A 239 -16.02 -7.25 -6.11
CA ILE A 239 -15.53 -6.63 -7.35
C ILE A 239 -15.19 -5.18 -7.02
N ALA A 240 -13.89 -4.88 -6.95
CA ALA A 240 -13.41 -3.61 -6.42
C ALA A 240 -13.36 -2.50 -7.47
N CYS A 241 -12.94 -2.81 -8.68
CA CYS A 241 -12.97 -1.86 -9.78
C CYS A 241 -12.93 -2.55 -11.15
N ILE A 242 -13.34 -1.82 -12.17
CA ILE A 242 -13.30 -2.21 -13.57
C ILE A 242 -12.47 -1.19 -14.34
N GLY A 243 -11.44 -1.66 -15.03
CA GLY A 243 -10.71 -0.89 -16.03
C GLY A 243 -11.38 -1.05 -17.39
N ARG A 244 -12.02 -0.01 -17.91
CA ARG A 244 -12.69 0.01 -19.22
C ARG A 244 -12.23 1.20 -20.03
N LYS A 245 -11.69 1.00 -21.24
CA LYS A 245 -11.26 2.08 -22.16
C LYS A 245 -10.39 3.15 -21.47
N ARG A 246 -9.40 2.73 -20.65
CA ARG A 246 -8.50 3.59 -19.85
C ARG A 246 -9.17 4.39 -18.72
N GLN A 247 -10.39 4.06 -18.37
CA GLN A 247 -11.08 4.62 -17.21
C GLN A 247 -11.20 3.57 -16.12
N ILE A 248 -11.06 4.01 -14.86
CA ILE A 248 -11.31 3.17 -13.70
C ILE A 248 -12.73 3.45 -13.23
N ILE A 249 -13.56 2.42 -13.23
CA ILE A 249 -14.94 2.44 -12.77
C ILE A 249 -14.99 1.75 -11.41
N ILE A 250 -15.48 2.44 -10.40
CA ILE A 250 -15.91 1.80 -9.15
C ILE A 250 -17.35 1.35 -9.37
N PRO A 251 -17.59 0.02 -9.46
CA PRO A 251 -18.89 -0.48 -9.87
C PRO A 251 -19.96 -0.26 -8.79
N ASP A 252 -21.17 -0.01 -9.25
CA ASP A 252 -22.40 -0.11 -8.46
C ASP A 252 -23.24 -1.32 -8.91
N GLY A 253 -24.41 -1.50 -8.33
CA GLY A 253 -25.29 -2.63 -8.64
C GLY A 253 -25.80 -2.68 -10.09
N ASP A 254 -25.82 -1.55 -10.78
CA ASP A 254 -26.32 -1.46 -12.17
C ASP A 254 -25.20 -1.64 -13.20
N GLU A 255 -23.93 -1.62 -12.78
CA GLU A 255 -22.78 -1.88 -13.65
C GLU A 255 -22.67 -3.38 -13.97
N SER A 256 -22.03 -3.72 -15.08
CA SER A 256 -21.79 -5.10 -15.52
C SER A 256 -20.39 -5.27 -16.08
N ILE A 257 -19.89 -6.50 -16.09
CA ILE A 257 -18.62 -6.89 -16.73
C ILE A 257 -18.84 -7.00 -18.24
N GLN A 258 -17.92 -6.43 -19.02
CA GLN A 258 -17.96 -6.48 -20.49
C GLN A 258 -16.68 -7.10 -21.06
N VAL A 259 -16.76 -7.63 -22.26
CA VAL A 259 -15.56 -8.11 -22.99
C VAL A 259 -14.59 -6.94 -23.21
N GLY A 260 -13.33 -7.16 -22.89
CA GLY A 260 -12.26 -6.15 -22.93
C GLY A 260 -12.03 -5.41 -21.62
N ASP A 261 -12.84 -5.67 -20.58
CA ASP A 261 -12.62 -5.11 -19.25
C ASP A 261 -11.44 -5.78 -18.54
N SER A 262 -10.75 -5.00 -17.72
CA SER A 262 -9.90 -5.47 -16.64
C SER A 262 -10.70 -5.38 -15.34
N VAL A 263 -10.94 -6.50 -14.67
CA VAL A 263 -11.76 -6.59 -13.46
C VAL A 263 -10.88 -6.92 -12.27
N VAL A 264 -10.87 -6.07 -11.25
CA VAL A 264 -10.14 -6.32 -10.00
C VAL A 264 -11.09 -6.85 -8.95
N ILE A 265 -10.79 -8.04 -8.45
CA ILE A 265 -11.52 -8.72 -7.38
C ILE A 265 -10.68 -8.72 -6.12
N VAL A 266 -11.29 -8.36 -5.00
CA VAL A 266 -10.69 -8.46 -3.66
C VAL A 266 -11.33 -9.64 -2.94
N THR A 267 -10.48 -10.55 -2.42
CA THR A 267 -10.92 -11.81 -1.82
C THR A 267 -10.05 -12.24 -0.65
N THR A 268 -10.63 -12.93 0.33
CA THR A 268 -9.90 -13.68 1.34
C THR A 268 -9.69 -15.16 0.94
N GLN A 269 -10.34 -15.61 -0.13
CA GLN A 269 -10.18 -16.97 -0.64
C GLN A 269 -8.80 -17.11 -1.30
N LYS A 270 -8.15 -18.24 -1.02
CA LYS A 270 -6.87 -18.59 -1.65
C LYS A 270 -7.11 -19.48 -2.87
N LYS A 271 -6.27 -19.28 -3.91
CA LYS A 271 -6.28 -20.08 -5.15
C LYS A 271 -7.46 -19.80 -6.10
N VAL A 272 -8.03 -18.60 -6.09
CA VAL A 272 -8.97 -18.16 -7.13
C VAL A 272 -8.23 -18.10 -8.48
N LYS A 273 -8.76 -18.76 -9.49
CA LYS A 273 -8.16 -18.86 -10.84
C LYS A 273 -8.99 -18.18 -11.90
N ASP A 274 -10.30 -18.09 -11.66
CA ASP A 274 -11.25 -17.48 -12.57
C ASP A 274 -12.34 -16.72 -11.78
N ILE A 275 -13.04 -15.82 -12.46
CA ILE A 275 -14.16 -15.07 -11.87
C ILE A 275 -15.28 -16.01 -11.42
N THR A 276 -15.48 -17.12 -12.13
CA THR A 276 -16.48 -18.12 -11.75
C THR A 276 -16.23 -18.73 -10.37
N ASP A 277 -14.98 -18.78 -9.90
CA ASP A 277 -14.65 -19.30 -8.58
C ASP A 277 -15.29 -18.50 -7.42
N ILE A 278 -15.58 -17.21 -7.66
CA ILE A 278 -16.19 -16.31 -6.67
C ILE A 278 -17.71 -16.15 -6.83
N LEU A 279 -18.31 -16.68 -7.89
CA LEU A 279 -19.76 -16.70 -8.08
C LEU A 279 -20.40 -17.77 -7.22
N ALA A 280 -21.60 -17.50 -6.69
CA ALA A 280 -22.40 -18.52 -6.04
C ALA A 280 -22.85 -19.56 -7.07
N GLU A 281 -22.94 -20.81 -6.67
CA GLU A 281 -23.55 -21.86 -7.50
C GLU A 281 -25.04 -21.54 -7.64
N GLN A 282 -25.52 -21.45 -8.88
CA GLN A 282 -26.93 -21.26 -9.20
C GLN A 282 -27.75 -22.52 -8.90
#